data_1a7860d1e39739e7d3a3369eaf4ed774
#
_entry.id   1a7860d1e39739e7d3a3369eaf4ed774
#
_cell.length_a   1.000
_cell.length_b   1.000
_cell.length_c   1.000
_cell.angle_alpha   90.00
_cell.angle_beta   90.00
_cell.angle_gamma   90.00
#
_symmetry.space_group_name_H-M   'P 1'
#
loop_
_entity.id
_entity.type
_entity.pdbx_description
1 polymer ?
#
loop_
_entity_poly.entity_id
_entity_poly.type
_entity_poly.pdbx_seq_one_letter_code
_entity_poly.pdbx_strand_id
1 'polypeptide(L)'
;MKETARYIIGYIFGFTIFIVLIPFGLYKLSQLDYFLIGRVLFCSDILRYIISSLIFIVGVYFAIWSNIFLFEIGRGGPVDAFGVSISPQTKKLVTIGPYRYSRNPMVFGAFSLYVSIVLCLNSIIGLICIIAFLVAMIIFLKLSEEKRLLRDFGDEYINYKKKVPMIFPIKWIRK
;
A
#
# COMPACT_ATOMS: atom_id res chain seq x y z
N MET A 1 6.50 -10.57 26.39
CA MET A 1 5.32 -11.31 25.91
C MET A 1 4.29 -10.43 25.20
N LYS A 2 3.83 -9.31 25.77
CA LYS A 2 2.78 -8.48 25.14
C LYS A 2 3.16 -7.85 23.77
N GLU A 3 4.39 -7.37 23.58
CA GLU A 3 4.81 -6.77 22.30
C GLU A 3 4.89 -7.81 21.18
N THR A 4 5.50 -8.97 21.43
CA THR A 4 5.60 -10.06 20.45
C THR A 4 4.23 -10.56 19.99
N ALA A 5 3.28 -10.70 20.92
CA ALA A 5 1.92 -11.08 20.57
C ALA A 5 1.24 -10.04 19.65
N ARG A 6 1.45 -8.75 19.88
CA ARG A 6 0.91 -7.67 19.02
C ARG A 6 1.51 -7.70 17.60
N TYR A 7 2.80 -8.01 17.47
CA TYR A 7 3.39 -8.21 16.13
C TYR A 7 2.72 -9.38 15.41
N ILE A 8 2.62 -10.54 16.05
CA ILE A 8 2.01 -11.74 15.47
C ILE A 8 0.56 -11.47 15.05
N ILE A 9 -0.25 -10.89 15.93
CA ILE A 9 -1.65 -10.54 15.65
C ILE A 9 -1.72 -9.55 14.48
N GLY A 10 -0.89 -8.51 14.48
CA GLY A 10 -0.85 -7.51 13.41
C GLY A 10 -0.48 -8.11 12.06
N TYR A 11 0.49 -9.02 12.01
CA TYR A 11 0.86 -9.70 10.76
C TYR A 11 -0.21 -10.67 10.29
N ILE A 12 -0.82 -11.45 11.18
CA ILE A 12 -1.94 -12.36 10.82
C ILE A 12 -3.11 -11.54 10.28
N PHE A 13 -3.50 -10.49 10.98
CA PHE A 13 -4.60 -9.61 10.58
C PHE A 13 -4.30 -8.92 9.22
N GLY A 14 -3.11 -8.35 9.09
CA GLY A 14 -2.66 -7.75 7.85
C GLY A 14 -2.63 -8.75 6.68
N PHE A 15 -2.06 -9.94 6.90
CA PHE A 15 -2.04 -10.99 5.90
C PHE A 15 -3.46 -11.37 5.46
N THR A 16 -4.36 -11.62 6.41
CA THR A 16 -5.74 -12.02 6.12
C THR A 16 -6.47 -10.95 5.29
N ILE A 17 -6.37 -9.68 5.68
CA ILE A 17 -7.05 -8.60 4.95
C ILE A 17 -6.39 -8.34 3.59
N PHE A 18 -5.08 -8.10 3.57
CA PHE A 18 -4.40 -7.60 2.38
C PHE A 18 -4.06 -8.69 1.35
N ILE A 19 -3.86 -9.94 1.79
CA ILE A 19 -3.47 -11.04 0.90
C ILE A 19 -4.66 -11.96 0.57
N VAL A 20 -5.67 -12.03 1.44
CA VAL A 20 -6.81 -12.93 1.20
C VAL A 20 -8.08 -12.16 0.86
N LEU A 21 -8.56 -11.31 1.77
CA LEU A 21 -9.89 -10.70 1.63
C LEU A 21 -9.97 -9.69 0.48
N ILE A 22 -9.00 -8.80 0.33
CA ILE A 22 -9.03 -7.80 -0.76
C ILE A 22 -8.87 -8.48 -2.12
N PRO A 23 -7.90 -9.37 -2.40
CA PRO A 23 -7.82 -10.10 -3.66
C PRO A 23 -9.06 -10.93 -3.97
N PHE A 24 -9.64 -11.60 -2.96
CA PHE A 24 -10.89 -12.33 -3.12
C PHE A 24 -12.06 -11.41 -3.49
N GLY A 25 -12.16 -10.25 -2.85
CA GLY A 25 -13.15 -9.23 -3.18
C GLY A 25 -12.99 -8.72 -4.63
N LEU A 26 -11.76 -8.43 -5.07
CA LEU A 26 -11.47 -8.04 -6.45
C LEU A 26 -11.83 -9.12 -7.46
N TYR A 27 -11.56 -10.39 -7.13
CA TYR A 27 -11.99 -11.52 -7.96
C TYR A 27 -13.52 -11.60 -8.06
N LYS A 28 -14.25 -11.40 -6.97
CA LYS A 28 -15.73 -11.36 -7.00
C LYS A 28 -16.26 -10.17 -7.81
N LEU A 29 -15.65 -8.99 -7.67
CA LEU A 29 -15.99 -7.82 -8.46
C LEU A 29 -15.73 -8.01 -9.95
N SER A 30 -14.67 -8.72 -10.33
CA SER A 30 -14.36 -8.99 -11.75
C SER A 30 -15.42 -9.86 -12.43
N GLN A 31 -16.14 -10.68 -11.68
CA GLN A 31 -17.25 -11.45 -12.24
C GLN A 31 -18.45 -10.57 -12.63
N LEU A 32 -18.61 -9.40 -12.00
CA LEU A 32 -19.63 -8.44 -12.34
C LEU A 32 -19.36 -7.74 -13.67
N ASP A 33 -18.10 -7.57 -14.07
CA ASP A 33 -17.75 -6.96 -15.37
C ASP A 33 -18.34 -7.73 -16.53
N TYR A 34 -18.23 -9.05 -16.48
CA TYR A 34 -18.79 -9.91 -17.52
C TYR A 34 -20.31 -9.74 -17.64
N PHE A 35 -20.98 -9.58 -16.51
CA PHE A 35 -22.44 -9.48 -16.46
C PHE A 35 -22.96 -8.07 -16.79
N LEU A 36 -22.27 -7.00 -16.30
CA LEU A 36 -22.79 -5.64 -16.36
C LEU A 36 -22.23 -4.82 -17.54
N ILE A 37 -20.97 -5.03 -17.94
CA ILE A 37 -20.27 -4.14 -18.86
C ILE A 37 -20.03 -4.84 -20.22
N GLY A 38 -19.72 -6.14 -20.20
CA GLY A 38 -19.42 -6.91 -21.41
C GLY A 38 -18.17 -6.42 -22.16
N ARG A 39 -17.34 -5.56 -21.54
CA ARG A 39 -16.12 -4.97 -22.09
C ARG A 39 -14.92 -5.39 -21.29
N VAL A 40 -13.76 -5.35 -21.95
CA VAL A 40 -12.47 -5.73 -21.38
C VAL A 40 -11.48 -4.56 -21.47
N LEU A 41 -10.53 -4.49 -20.53
CA LEU A 41 -9.46 -3.49 -20.53
C LEU A 41 -8.44 -3.75 -21.65
N PHE A 42 -8.13 -5.03 -21.89
CA PHE A 42 -7.16 -5.47 -22.87
C PHE A 42 -7.78 -6.48 -23.82
N CYS A 43 -7.58 -6.29 -25.13
CA CYS A 43 -7.94 -7.28 -26.16
C CYS A 43 -6.88 -8.38 -26.31
N SER A 44 -5.62 -8.11 -25.93
CA SER A 44 -4.52 -9.09 -26.02
C SER A 44 -4.20 -9.67 -24.66
N ASP A 45 -4.37 -10.98 -24.52
CA ASP A 45 -4.06 -11.71 -23.28
C ASP A 45 -2.56 -11.69 -22.97
N ILE A 46 -1.70 -11.82 -23.98
CA ILE A 46 -0.24 -11.81 -23.79
C ILE A 46 0.21 -10.47 -23.18
N LEU A 47 -0.23 -9.35 -23.78
CA LEU A 47 0.12 -8.01 -23.29
C LEU A 47 -0.39 -7.79 -21.86
N ARG A 48 -1.61 -8.24 -21.59
CA ARG A 48 -2.22 -8.19 -20.27
C ARG A 48 -1.39 -8.89 -19.21
N TYR A 49 -0.99 -10.15 -19.45
CA TYR A 49 -0.20 -10.91 -18.51
C TYR A 49 1.21 -10.36 -18.33
N ILE A 50 1.85 -9.85 -19.39
CA ILE A 50 3.17 -9.21 -19.27
C ILE A 50 3.09 -7.97 -18.37
N ILE A 51 2.16 -7.05 -18.66
CA ILE A 51 2.02 -5.81 -17.89
C ILE A 51 1.66 -6.13 -16.42
N SER A 52 0.70 -7.02 -16.19
CA SER A 52 0.30 -7.43 -14.84
C SER A 52 1.47 -8.02 -14.06
N SER A 53 2.26 -8.90 -14.68
CA SER A 53 3.41 -9.52 -14.03
C SER A 53 4.50 -8.51 -13.66
N LEU A 54 4.80 -7.56 -14.53
CA LEU A 54 5.77 -6.50 -14.24
C LEU A 54 5.33 -5.63 -13.05
N ILE A 55 4.05 -5.21 -13.04
CA ILE A 55 3.49 -4.41 -11.94
C ILE A 55 3.44 -5.23 -10.66
N PHE A 56 3.14 -6.53 -10.73
CA PHE A 56 3.14 -7.44 -9.58
C PHE A 56 4.51 -7.51 -8.93
N ILE A 57 5.58 -7.71 -9.72
CA ILE A 57 6.96 -7.77 -9.23
C ILE A 57 7.33 -6.47 -8.50
N VAL A 58 7.00 -5.31 -9.09
CA VAL A 58 7.23 -4.01 -8.44
C VAL A 58 6.46 -3.91 -7.13
N GLY A 59 5.20 -4.33 -7.10
CA GLY A 59 4.36 -4.32 -5.91
C GLY A 59 4.93 -5.18 -4.78
N VAL A 60 5.30 -6.43 -5.08
CA VAL A 60 5.93 -7.35 -4.12
C VAL A 60 7.24 -6.77 -3.58
N TYR A 61 8.08 -6.26 -4.48
CA TYR A 61 9.36 -5.68 -4.11
C TYR A 61 9.20 -4.53 -3.10
N PHE A 62 8.33 -3.55 -3.39
CA PHE A 62 8.10 -2.44 -2.47
C PHE A 62 7.41 -2.86 -1.17
N ALA A 63 6.48 -3.80 -1.21
CA ALA A 63 5.80 -4.32 -0.03
C ALA A 63 6.78 -5.01 0.93
N ILE A 64 7.64 -5.88 0.44
CA ILE A 64 8.63 -6.58 1.26
C ILE A 64 9.69 -5.61 1.76
N TRP A 65 10.26 -4.80 0.87
CA TRP A 65 11.34 -3.87 1.21
C TRP A 65 10.91 -2.86 2.27
N SER A 66 9.68 -2.33 2.16
CA SER A 66 9.16 -1.39 3.14
C SER A 66 8.89 -2.03 4.50
N ASN A 67 8.40 -3.28 4.53
CA ASN A 67 8.17 -4.01 5.77
C ASN A 67 9.48 -4.28 6.53
N ILE A 68 10.54 -4.70 5.82
CA ILE A 68 11.86 -4.93 6.43
C ILE A 68 12.36 -3.66 7.13
N PHE A 69 12.36 -2.52 6.41
CA PHE A 69 12.85 -1.26 6.98
C PHE A 69 11.96 -0.73 8.12
N LEU A 70 10.65 -0.92 8.03
CA LEU A 70 9.73 -0.54 9.09
C LEU A 70 9.99 -1.36 10.36
N PHE A 71 10.21 -2.66 10.22
CA PHE A 71 10.48 -3.55 11.34
C PHE A 71 11.86 -3.31 11.97
N GLU A 72 12.93 -3.29 11.16
CA GLU A 72 14.31 -3.19 11.65
C GLU A 72 14.64 -1.82 12.23
N ILE A 73 14.24 -0.74 11.55
CA ILE A 73 14.62 0.62 11.88
C ILE A 73 13.51 1.32 12.66
N GLY A 74 12.28 1.27 12.12
CA GLY A 74 11.11 1.88 12.75
C GLY A 74 10.69 1.21 14.03
N ARG A 75 11.02 -0.08 14.21
CA ARG A 75 10.53 -0.93 15.29
C ARG A 75 9.01 -0.88 15.42
N GLY A 76 8.34 -0.73 14.27
CA GLY A 76 6.89 -0.67 14.11
C GLY A 76 6.37 -1.87 13.32
N GLY A 77 5.06 -2.08 13.33
CA GLY A 77 4.39 -3.12 12.57
C GLY A 77 3.56 -2.56 11.42
N PRO A 78 3.08 -3.43 10.52
CA PRO A 78 2.45 -3.01 9.27
C PRO A 78 1.01 -2.49 9.42
N VAL A 79 0.37 -2.71 10.56
CA VAL A 79 -1.05 -2.39 10.75
C VAL A 79 -1.25 -1.44 11.91
N ASP A 80 -1.52 -0.20 11.56
CA ASP A 80 -2.05 0.81 12.47
C ASP A 80 -3.37 1.31 11.86
N ALA A 81 -4.50 0.99 12.48
CA ALA A 81 -5.81 1.23 11.90
C ALA A 81 -6.65 2.14 12.81
N PHE A 82 -7.09 3.27 12.28
CA PHE A 82 -8.09 4.17 12.89
C PHE A 82 -7.80 4.57 14.34
N GLY A 83 -6.52 4.83 14.67
CA GLY A 83 -6.12 5.20 16.03
C GLY A 83 -5.98 4.04 17.01
N VAL A 84 -6.28 2.81 16.58
CA VAL A 84 -6.00 1.58 17.30
C VAL A 84 -4.76 0.95 16.72
N SER A 85 -3.65 1.00 17.42
CA SER A 85 -2.42 0.35 17.00
C SER A 85 -2.51 -1.15 17.26
N ILE A 86 -2.90 -1.90 16.23
CA ILE A 86 -2.90 -3.37 16.24
C ILE A 86 -1.47 -3.88 16.33
N SER A 87 -0.58 -3.31 15.50
CA SER A 87 0.87 -3.51 15.60
C SER A 87 1.52 -2.45 16.48
N PRO A 88 2.73 -2.68 17.00
CA PRO A 88 3.50 -1.64 17.67
C PRO A 88 3.73 -0.43 16.75
N GLN A 89 3.55 0.77 17.28
CA GLN A 89 3.79 2.00 16.55
C GLN A 89 5.30 2.23 16.33
N THR A 90 5.64 2.88 15.22
CA THR A 90 7.01 3.28 14.88
C THR A 90 7.61 4.15 15.98
N LYS A 91 8.77 3.73 16.50
CA LYS A 91 9.51 4.45 17.55
C LYS A 91 10.55 5.42 16.97
N LYS A 92 10.90 5.28 15.68
CA LYS A 92 11.85 6.14 14.95
C LYS A 92 11.31 6.45 13.57
N LEU A 93 11.52 7.68 13.11
CA LEU A 93 11.16 8.06 11.75
C LEU A 93 12.09 7.34 10.75
N VAL A 94 11.50 6.58 9.83
CA VAL A 94 12.25 5.88 8.78
C VAL A 94 12.29 6.76 7.55
N THR A 95 13.49 7.20 7.15
CA THR A 95 13.70 8.10 6.00
C THR A 95 14.64 7.52 4.94
N ILE A 96 15.12 6.29 5.16
CA ILE A 96 16.07 5.59 4.29
C ILE A 96 15.42 4.37 3.60
N GLY A 97 16.16 3.72 2.71
CA GLY A 97 15.62 2.60 1.93
C GLY A 97 14.46 3.04 1.04
N PRO A 98 13.34 2.31 1.01
CA PRO A 98 12.16 2.64 0.21
C PRO A 98 11.50 3.96 0.64
N TYR A 99 11.65 4.34 1.91
CA TYR A 99 11.14 5.59 2.48
C TYR A 99 11.88 6.85 1.96
N ARG A 100 13.02 6.68 1.30
CA ARG A 100 13.70 7.75 0.57
C ARG A 100 12.95 8.16 -0.71
N TYR A 101 12.16 7.26 -1.28
CA TYR A 101 11.45 7.46 -2.55
C TYR A 101 9.97 7.77 -2.36
N SER A 102 9.37 7.26 -1.30
CA SER A 102 7.96 7.47 -0.93
C SER A 102 7.84 7.52 0.60
N ARG A 103 6.95 8.36 1.12
CA ARG A 103 6.65 8.36 2.56
C ARG A 103 5.82 7.16 2.99
N ASN A 104 5.08 6.56 2.04
CA ASN A 104 4.24 5.38 2.26
C ASN A 104 4.53 4.29 1.21
N PRO A 105 5.77 3.75 1.19
CA PRO A 105 6.17 2.79 0.16
C PRO A 105 5.41 1.46 0.27
N MET A 106 4.91 1.10 1.45
CA MET A 106 4.07 -0.06 1.66
C MET A 106 2.71 0.10 0.97
N VAL A 107 2.10 1.29 1.06
CA VAL A 107 0.84 1.60 0.36
C VAL A 107 1.04 1.59 -1.15
N PHE A 108 2.16 2.12 -1.65
CA PHE A 108 2.52 2.03 -3.06
C PHE A 108 2.67 0.57 -3.52
N GLY A 109 3.34 -0.28 -2.72
CA GLY A 109 3.47 -1.70 -2.99
C GLY A 109 2.12 -2.42 -3.05
N ALA A 110 1.27 -2.23 -2.04
CA ALA A 110 -0.07 -2.82 -1.98
C ALA A 110 -0.95 -2.34 -3.15
N PHE A 111 -0.94 -1.06 -3.47
CA PHE A 111 -1.66 -0.51 -4.61
C PHE A 111 -1.21 -1.15 -5.93
N SER A 112 0.10 -1.26 -6.15
CA SER A 112 0.65 -1.92 -7.34
C SER A 112 0.23 -3.40 -7.43
N LEU A 113 0.23 -4.14 -6.32
CA LEU A 113 -0.26 -5.51 -6.26
C LEU A 113 -1.72 -5.61 -6.68
N TYR A 114 -2.58 -4.75 -6.15
CA TYR A 114 -4.01 -4.79 -6.49
C TYR A 114 -4.28 -4.35 -7.92
N VAL A 115 -3.56 -3.35 -8.43
CA VAL A 115 -3.62 -2.98 -9.85
C VAL A 115 -3.23 -4.17 -10.72
N SER A 116 -2.15 -4.88 -10.39
CA SER A 116 -1.73 -6.07 -11.14
C SER A 116 -2.79 -7.17 -11.18
N ILE A 117 -3.45 -7.44 -10.03
CA ILE A 117 -4.54 -8.42 -9.94
C ILE A 117 -5.70 -8.00 -10.83
N VAL A 118 -6.13 -6.74 -10.74
CA VAL A 118 -7.26 -6.20 -11.52
C VAL A 118 -6.97 -6.23 -13.03
N LEU A 119 -5.76 -5.87 -13.45
CA LEU A 119 -5.35 -5.98 -14.86
C LEU A 119 -5.30 -7.44 -15.32
N CYS A 120 -4.79 -8.35 -14.48
CA CYS A 120 -4.77 -9.79 -14.74
C CYS A 120 -6.19 -10.35 -14.91
N LEU A 121 -7.14 -9.91 -14.08
CA LEU A 121 -8.56 -10.27 -14.15
C LEU A 121 -9.30 -9.54 -15.29
N ASN A 122 -8.67 -8.58 -15.95
CA ASN A 122 -9.23 -7.75 -17.02
C ASN A 122 -10.50 -6.97 -16.58
N SER A 123 -10.52 -6.48 -15.31
CA SER A 123 -11.70 -5.92 -14.66
C SER A 123 -11.71 -4.40 -14.67
N ILE A 124 -12.72 -3.81 -15.31
CA ILE A 124 -12.94 -2.35 -15.31
C ILE A 124 -13.50 -1.91 -13.94
N ILE A 125 -14.48 -2.65 -13.41
CA ILE A 125 -15.07 -2.35 -12.08
C ILE A 125 -13.98 -2.45 -11.00
N GLY A 126 -13.16 -3.51 -11.04
CA GLY A 126 -12.04 -3.66 -10.13
C GLY A 126 -11.06 -2.49 -10.18
N LEU A 127 -10.75 -1.97 -11.39
CA LEU A 127 -9.88 -0.81 -11.55
C LEU A 127 -10.46 0.45 -10.93
N ILE A 128 -11.75 0.71 -11.15
CA ILE A 128 -12.46 1.84 -10.54
C ILE A 128 -12.43 1.72 -9.01
N CYS A 129 -12.72 0.53 -8.47
CA CYS A 129 -12.69 0.28 -7.03
C CYS A 129 -11.31 0.51 -6.41
N ILE A 130 -10.23 0.07 -7.08
CA ILE A 130 -8.87 0.27 -6.57
C ILE A 130 -8.45 1.74 -6.62
N ILE A 131 -8.86 2.50 -7.64
CA ILE A 131 -8.63 3.95 -7.68
C ILE A 131 -9.40 4.65 -6.55
N ALA A 132 -10.66 4.30 -6.33
CA ALA A 132 -11.45 4.84 -5.22
C ALA A 132 -10.83 4.50 -3.86
N PHE A 133 -10.35 3.26 -3.69
CA PHE A 133 -9.63 2.82 -2.49
C PHE A 133 -8.34 3.63 -2.28
N LEU A 134 -7.56 3.88 -3.33
CA LEU A 134 -6.35 4.72 -3.24
C LEU A 134 -6.68 6.14 -2.77
N VAL A 135 -7.75 6.76 -3.30
CA VAL A 135 -8.20 8.09 -2.86
C VAL A 135 -8.58 8.07 -1.38
N ALA A 136 -9.35 7.07 -0.95
CA ALA A 136 -9.71 6.90 0.46
C ALA A 136 -8.46 6.72 1.35
N MET A 137 -7.48 5.92 0.90
CA MET A 137 -6.20 5.75 1.61
C MET A 137 -5.40 7.04 1.70
N ILE A 138 -5.34 7.86 0.65
CA ILE A 138 -4.68 9.18 0.68
C ILE A 138 -5.33 10.08 1.74
N ILE A 139 -6.66 10.12 1.79
CA ILE A 139 -7.40 10.90 2.78
C ILE A 139 -7.09 10.38 4.20
N PHE A 140 -7.16 9.08 4.40
CA PHE A 140 -6.85 8.45 5.68
C PHE A 140 -5.43 8.75 6.16
N LEU A 141 -4.42 8.58 5.29
CA LEU A 141 -3.03 8.87 5.61
C LEU A 141 -2.83 10.34 6.02
N LYS A 142 -3.47 11.27 5.31
CA LYS A 142 -3.40 12.71 5.65
C LYS A 142 -4.06 13.05 6.98
N LEU A 143 -5.22 12.46 7.25
CA LEU A 143 -6.02 12.80 8.43
C LEU A 143 -5.56 12.08 9.69
N SER A 144 -4.97 10.90 9.57
CA SER A 144 -4.56 10.05 10.69
C SER A 144 -3.04 9.98 10.80
N GLU A 145 -2.38 9.32 9.87
CA GLU A 145 -0.97 8.96 10.00
C GLU A 145 -0.02 10.17 9.93
N GLU A 146 -0.23 11.09 9.00
CA GLU A 146 0.61 12.30 8.92
C GLU A 146 0.46 13.19 10.15
N LYS A 147 -0.74 13.27 10.74
CA LYS A 147 -0.94 14.01 12.00
C LYS A 147 -0.20 13.35 13.16
N ARG A 148 -0.23 12.02 13.23
CA ARG A 148 0.51 11.26 14.22
C ARG A 148 2.01 11.47 14.08
N LEU A 149 2.55 11.28 12.86
CA LEU A 149 3.97 11.46 12.59
C LEU A 149 4.44 12.89 12.87
N LEU A 150 3.61 13.89 12.59
CA LEU A 150 3.91 15.28 12.92
C LEU A 150 3.97 15.50 14.43
N ARG A 151 3.04 14.92 15.19
CA ARG A 151 3.03 15.00 16.67
C ARG A 151 4.23 14.29 17.28
N ASP A 152 4.60 13.11 16.74
CA ASP A 152 5.60 12.24 17.35
C ASP A 152 7.04 12.65 16.95
N PHE A 153 7.24 13.25 15.76
CA PHE A 153 8.56 13.57 15.21
C PHE A 153 8.76 15.07 14.84
N GLY A 154 7.73 15.91 14.94
CA GLY A 154 7.83 17.37 14.80
C GLY A 154 8.55 17.84 13.52
N ASP A 155 9.57 18.68 13.72
CA ASP A 155 10.33 19.30 12.62
C ASP A 155 11.08 18.29 11.73
N GLU A 156 11.49 17.15 12.30
CA GLU A 156 12.14 16.09 11.52
C GLU A 156 11.18 15.58 10.44
N TYR A 157 9.90 15.33 10.81
CA TYR A 157 8.88 14.91 9.84
C TYR A 157 8.53 16.02 8.84
N ILE A 158 8.47 17.28 9.27
CA ILE A 158 8.21 18.42 8.36
C ILE A 158 9.28 18.49 7.27
N ASN A 159 10.55 18.37 7.64
CA ASN A 159 11.68 18.40 6.70
C ASN A 159 11.68 17.19 5.77
N TYR A 160 11.33 16.01 6.26
CA TYR A 160 11.17 14.81 5.46
C TYR A 160 10.02 14.96 4.45
N LYS A 161 8.86 15.45 4.90
CA LYS A 161 7.66 15.68 4.07
C LYS A 161 7.91 16.65 2.91
N LYS A 162 8.78 17.67 3.09
CA LYS A 162 9.14 18.60 2.01
C LYS A 162 9.96 17.94 0.89
N LYS A 163 10.69 16.88 1.19
CA LYS A 163 11.66 16.24 0.26
C LYS A 163 11.12 15.00 -0.42
N VAL A 164 10.15 14.30 0.20
CA VAL A 164 9.71 12.98 -0.25
C VAL A 164 8.22 13.00 -0.55
N PRO A 165 7.78 12.48 -1.72
CA PRO A 165 6.38 12.41 -2.10
C PRO A 165 5.61 11.43 -1.21
N MET A 166 4.27 11.57 -1.19
CA MET A 166 3.42 10.81 -0.28
C MET A 166 3.37 9.31 -0.59
N ILE A 167 3.08 8.93 -1.83
CA ILE A 167 2.90 7.52 -2.23
C ILE A 167 3.77 7.18 -3.44
N PHE A 168 3.59 7.87 -4.57
CA PHE A 168 4.29 7.51 -5.81
C PHE A 168 5.76 7.93 -5.75
N PRO A 169 6.71 7.02 -6.05
CA PRO A 169 8.15 7.26 -5.97
C PRO A 169 8.67 8.10 -7.14
N ILE A 170 7.97 9.19 -7.46
CA ILE A 170 8.35 10.13 -8.51
C ILE A 170 9.21 11.20 -7.85
N LYS A 171 10.50 11.26 -8.21
CA LYS A 171 11.36 12.40 -7.84
C LYS A 171 10.77 13.65 -8.50
N TRP A 172 10.04 14.45 -7.76
CA TRP A 172 9.86 15.82 -8.13
C TRP A 172 11.23 16.49 -7.96
N ILE A 173 11.90 16.73 -9.09
CA ILE A 173 13.09 17.60 -9.12
C ILE A 173 12.55 19.00 -8.84
N ARG A 174 12.39 19.34 -7.56
CA ARG A 174 12.29 20.73 -7.17
C ARG A 174 13.71 21.29 -7.23
N LYS A 175 13.99 22.07 -8.31
CA LYS A 175 15.09 23.02 -8.35
C LYS A 175 14.99 24.00 -7.19
#